data_c838ba4a93acd833c3553fad8141c625
#
_entry.id   c838ba4a93acd833c3553fad8141c625
#
_cell.length_a   1.000
_cell.length_b   1.000
_cell.length_c   1.000
_cell.angle_alpha   90.00
_cell.angle_beta   90.00
_cell.angle_gamma   90.00
#
_symmetry.space_group_name_H-M   'P 1'
#
loop_
_entity.id
_entity.type
_entity.pdbx_description
1 polymer ?
#
loop_
_entity_poly.entity_id
_entity_poly.type
_entity_poly.pdbx_seq_one_letter_code
_entity_poly.pdbx_strand_id
1 'polypeptide(L)'
;MPLDWDKLRIFHAAAEAGSFTHAADKLHLSQSAISRQVSALEQDVGIKLFHRHARGLILTEQGELLYRTAHDVLLKLETVKMQLTETTDKPSGK
;
A
#
# COMPACT_ATOMS: atom_id res chain seq x y z
N MET A 1 13.32 -11.42 -6.97
CA MET A 1 12.78 -10.07 -7.02
C MET A 1 12.26 -9.70 -5.64
N PRO A 2 12.96 -8.83 -4.95
CA PRO A 2 12.52 -8.44 -3.61
C PRO A 2 11.37 -7.44 -3.69
N LEU A 3 10.37 -7.65 -2.88
CA LEU A 3 9.29 -6.69 -2.72
C LEU A 3 9.52 -5.91 -1.45
N ASP A 4 9.69 -4.62 -1.60
CA ASP A 4 9.89 -3.74 -0.45
C ASP A 4 8.53 -3.48 0.20
N TRP A 5 8.44 -3.78 1.48
CA TRP A 5 7.19 -3.64 2.22
C TRP A 5 6.67 -2.20 2.23
N ASP A 6 7.56 -1.24 2.40
CA ASP A 6 7.18 0.17 2.42
C ASP A 6 6.65 0.61 1.07
N LYS A 7 7.28 0.18 -0.01
CA LYS A 7 6.81 0.50 -1.35
C LYS A 7 5.43 -0.10 -1.59
N LEU A 8 5.21 -1.31 -1.10
CA LEU A 8 3.93 -1.98 -1.26
C LEU A 8 2.82 -1.24 -0.51
N ARG A 9 3.11 -0.80 0.72
CA ARG A 9 2.15 -0.02 1.50
C ARG A 9 1.79 1.28 0.80
N ILE A 10 2.80 1.96 0.27
CA ILE A 10 2.59 3.23 -0.42
C ILE A 10 1.78 3.01 -1.69
N PHE A 11 2.09 1.95 -2.44
CA PHE A 11 1.31 1.58 -3.61
C PHE A 11 -0.15 1.33 -3.24
N HIS A 12 -0.39 0.58 -2.19
CA HIS A 12 -1.75 0.27 -1.75
C HIS A 12 -2.50 1.54 -1.40
N ALA A 13 -1.86 2.45 -0.67
CA ALA A 13 -2.48 3.71 -0.28
C ALA A 13 -2.81 4.56 -1.50
N ALA A 14 -1.91 4.60 -2.50
CA ALA A 14 -2.15 5.36 -3.71
C ALA A 14 -3.31 4.78 -4.51
N ALA A 15 -3.38 3.46 -4.59
CA ALA A 15 -4.46 2.78 -5.30
C ALA A 15 -5.80 3.04 -4.60
N GLU A 16 -5.80 2.96 -3.29
CA GLU A 16 -7.03 3.17 -2.52
C GLU A 16 -7.53 4.59 -2.64
N ALA A 17 -6.61 5.55 -2.61
CA ALA A 17 -6.96 6.97 -2.71
C ALA A 17 -7.30 7.38 -4.14
N GLY A 18 -6.81 6.65 -5.12
CA GLY A 18 -7.01 6.99 -6.53
C GLY A 18 -6.21 8.18 -6.99
N SER A 19 -5.26 8.63 -6.19
CA SER A 19 -4.48 9.83 -6.50
C SER A 19 -3.26 9.87 -5.62
N PHE A 20 -2.14 10.33 -6.18
CA PHE A 20 -0.92 10.53 -5.41
C PHE A 20 -1.08 11.65 -4.39
N THR A 21 -1.86 12.67 -4.74
CA THR A 21 -2.06 13.79 -3.84
C THR A 21 -2.79 13.37 -2.56
N HIS A 22 -3.87 12.63 -2.72
CA HIS A 22 -4.62 12.17 -1.55
C HIS A 22 -3.82 11.16 -0.73
N ALA A 23 -3.08 10.29 -1.39
CA ALA A 23 -2.23 9.35 -0.67
C ALA A 23 -1.15 10.08 0.12
N ALA A 24 -0.58 11.14 -0.45
CA ALA A 24 0.45 11.93 0.21
C ALA A 24 -0.10 12.55 1.50
N ASP A 25 -1.30 13.10 1.44
CA ASP A 25 -1.95 13.66 2.63
C ASP A 25 -2.13 12.60 3.71
N LYS A 26 -2.60 11.44 3.30
CA LYS A 26 -2.89 10.36 4.24
C LYS A 26 -1.63 9.82 4.91
N LEU A 27 -0.54 9.74 4.16
CA LEU A 27 0.71 9.17 4.66
C LEU A 27 1.69 10.23 5.19
N HIS A 28 1.33 11.50 5.11
CA HIS A 28 2.19 12.60 5.54
C HIS A 28 3.51 12.61 4.76
N LEU A 29 3.41 12.36 3.45
CA LEU A 29 4.54 12.36 2.54
C LEU A 29 4.27 13.35 1.42
N SER A 30 5.32 13.75 0.69
CA SER A 30 5.13 14.58 -0.48
C SER A 30 4.60 13.75 -1.64
N GLN A 31 3.89 14.40 -2.54
CA GLN A 31 3.38 13.72 -3.74
C GLN A 31 4.53 13.13 -4.56
N SER A 32 5.65 13.86 -4.67
CA SER A 32 6.78 13.36 -5.44
C SER A 32 7.42 12.14 -4.77
N ALA A 33 7.41 12.07 -3.44
CA ALA A 33 7.91 10.90 -2.73
C ALA A 33 7.04 9.68 -3.04
N ILE A 34 5.71 9.86 -3.02
CA ILE A 34 4.77 8.79 -3.37
C ILE A 34 5.03 8.31 -4.80
N SER A 35 5.13 9.25 -5.72
CA SER A 35 5.33 8.93 -7.13
C SER A 35 6.63 8.15 -7.35
N ARG A 36 7.70 8.56 -6.66
CA ARG A 36 9.00 7.87 -6.79
C ARG A 36 8.93 6.47 -6.23
N GLN A 37 8.26 6.28 -5.10
CA GLN A 37 8.15 4.95 -4.50
C GLN A 37 7.35 4.00 -5.37
N VAL A 38 6.27 4.50 -5.96
CA VAL A 38 5.45 3.70 -6.87
C VAL A 38 6.25 3.34 -8.12
N SER A 39 6.98 4.31 -8.69
CA SER A 39 7.81 4.04 -9.86
C SER A 39 8.90 3.03 -9.56
N ALA A 40 9.50 3.12 -8.36
CA ALA A 40 10.52 2.16 -7.96
C ALA A 40 9.93 0.76 -7.83
N LEU A 41 8.73 0.66 -7.29
CA LEU A 41 8.05 -0.64 -7.20
C LEU A 41 7.77 -1.21 -8.59
N GLU A 42 7.30 -0.37 -9.51
CA GLU A 42 7.07 -0.80 -10.88
C GLU A 42 8.36 -1.31 -11.52
N GLN A 43 9.47 -0.65 -11.25
CA GLN A 43 10.77 -1.10 -11.75
C GLN A 43 11.19 -2.42 -11.11
N ASP A 44 10.95 -2.57 -9.82
CA ASP A 44 11.30 -3.81 -9.11
C ASP A 44 10.59 -5.01 -9.71
N VAL A 45 9.31 -4.86 -10.04
CA VAL A 45 8.52 -5.97 -10.60
C VAL A 45 8.58 -6.01 -12.13
N GLY A 46 9.06 -4.94 -12.75
CA GLY A 46 9.18 -4.86 -14.20
C GLY A 46 7.85 -4.72 -14.93
N ILE A 47 6.83 -4.23 -14.25
CA ILE A 47 5.48 -4.15 -14.81
C ILE A 47 4.86 -2.85 -14.36
N LYS A 48 4.13 -2.20 -15.26
CA LYS A 48 3.36 -1.01 -14.90
C LYS A 48 2.17 -1.41 -14.05
N LEU A 49 1.98 -0.68 -12.97
CA LEU A 49 0.88 -0.95 -12.04
C LEU A 49 -0.23 0.08 -12.16
N PHE A 50 0.09 1.26 -12.67
CA PHE A 50 -0.89 2.33 -12.87
C PHE A 50 -0.84 2.86 -14.27
N HIS A 51 -2.03 3.23 -14.79
CA HIS A 51 -2.16 4.16 -15.90
C HIS A 51 -2.36 5.54 -15.28
N ARG A 52 -1.54 6.50 -15.70
CA ARG A 52 -1.63 7.86 -15.18
C ARG A 52 -2.48 8.70 -16.12
N HIS A 53 -3.54 9.24 -15.60
CA HIS A 53 -4.46 10.09 -16.35
C HIS A 53 -4.54 11.46 -15.71
N ALA A 54 -5.01 12.43 -16.47
CA ALA A 54 -5.21 13.78 -15.95
C ALA A 54 -6.15 13.79 -14.75
N ARG A 55 -7.05 12.83 -14.69
CA ARG A 55 -8.04 12.77 -13.61
C ARG A 55 -7.64 11.89 -12.45
N GLY A 56 -6.48 11.27 -12.51
CA GLY A 56 -6.02 10.45 -11.41
C GLY A 56 -5.34 9.18 -11.88
N LEU A 57 -5.31 8.20 -11.00
CA LEU A 57 -4.63 6.94 -11.23
C LEU A 57 -5.63 5.84 -11.49
N ILE A 58 -5.36 5.04 -12.50
CA ILE A 58 -6.17 3.86 -12.79
C ILE A 58 -5.24 2.67 -12.77
N LEU A 59 -5.61 1.64 -12.02
CA LEU A 59 -4.79 0.43 -11.95
C LEU A 59 -4.78 -0.31 -13.29
N THR A 60 -3.61 -0.83 -13.65
CA THR A 60 -3.55 -1.80 -14.74
C THR A 60 -4.13 -3.11 -14.22
N GLU A 61 -4.29 -4.08 -15.11
CA GLU A 61 -4.74 -5.40 -14.71
C GLU A 61 -3.80 -6.00 -13.65
N GLN A 62 -2.50 -5.86 -13.90
CA GLN A 62 -1.50 -6.36 -12.95
C GLN A 62 -1.51 -5.56 -11.65
N GLY A 63 -1.74 -4.25 -11.77
CA GLY A 63 -1.87 -3.41 -10.60
C GLY A 63 -3.06 -3.80 -9.74
N GLU A 64 -4.16 -4.17 -10.38
CA GLU A 64 -5.34 -4.63 -9.67
C GLU A 64 -5.07 -5.92 -8.89
N LEU A 65 -4.37 -6.84 -9.53
CA LEU A 65 -4.01 -8.08 -8.87
C LEU A 65 -3.14 -7.82 -7.64
N LEU A 66 -2.13 -6.98 -7.81
CA LEU A 66 -1.24 -6.65 -6.70
C LEU A 66 -2.00 -5.90 -5.60
N TYR A 67 -2.88 -4.99 -5.99
CA TYR A 67 -3.66 -4.23 -5.01
C TYR A 67 -4.51 -5.15 -4.15
N ARG A 68 -5.22 -6.09 -4.76
CA ARG A 68 -6.07 -7.02 -4.01
C ARG A 68 -5.25 -7.87 -3.06
N THR A 69 -4.11 -8.37 -3.54
CA THR A 69 -3.22 -9.18 -2.70
C THR A 69 -2.67 -8.36 -1.55
N ALA A 70 -2.19 -7.16 -1.83
CA ALA A 70 -1.66 -6.27 -0.81
C ALA A 70 -2.74 -5.92 0.22
N HIS A 71 -3.96 -5.68 -0.25
CA HIS A 71 -5.07 -5.37 0.63
C HIS A 71 -5.33 -6.51 1.61
N ASP A 72 -5.36 -7.74 1.10
CA ASP A 72 -5.58 -8.91 1.95
C ASP A 72 -4.47 -9.10 2.97
N VAL A 73 -3.22 -8.92 2.54
CA VAL A 73 -2.08 -9.06 3.44
C VAL A 73 -2.11 -7.99 4.52
N LEU A 74 -2.37 -6.75 4.15
CA LEU A 74 -2.43 -5.65 5.10
C LEU A 74 -3.57 -5.85 6.09
N LEU A 75 -4.70 -6.33 5.61
CA LEU A 75 -5.84 -6.60 6.48
C LEU A 75 -5.51 -7.70 7.49
N LYS A 76 -4.84 -8.75 7.03
CA LYS A 76 -4.42 -9.82 7.93
C LYS A 76 -3.45 -9.32 9.00
N LEU A 77 -2.52 -8.46 8.60
CA LEU A 77 -1.58 -7.89 9.56
C LEU A 77 -2.28 -7.00 10.57
N GLU A 78 -3.28 -6.23 10.13
CA GLU A 78 -4.07 -5.43 11.06
C GLU A 78 -4.79 -6.30 12.07
N THR A 79 -5.36 -7.40 11.60
CA THR A 79 -6.05 -8.34 12.48
C THR A 79 -5.10 -8.93 13.52
N VAL A 80 -3.92 -9.35 13.08
CA VAL A 80 -2.92 -9.90 14.00
C VAL A 80 -2.46 -8.85 14.99
N LYS A 81 -2.26 -7.62 14.52
CA LYS A 81 -1.86 -6.52 15.38
C LYS A 81 -2.88 -6.30 16.48
N MET A 82 -4.15 -6.32 16.13
CA MET A 82 -5.21 -6.19 17.12
C MET A 82 -5.20 -7.33 18.11
N GLN A 83 -4.98 -8.56 17.64
CA GLN A 83 -4.88 -9.72 18.52
C GLN A 83 -3.69 -9.61 19.45
N LEU A 84 -2.57 -9.13 18.96
CA LEU A 84 -1.39 -8.94 19.78
C LEU A 84 -1.63 -7.91 20.88
N THR A 85 -2.25 -6.80 20.51
CA THR A 85 -2.58 -5.76 21.46
C THR A 85 -3.56 -6.26 22.51
N GLU A 86 -4.56 -6.99 22.08
CA GLU A 86 -5.55 -7.55 22.96
C GLU A 86 -4.93 -8.52 23.97
N THR A 87 -4.04 -9.36 23.48
CA THR A 87 -3.35 -10.32 24.32
C THR A 87 -2.47 -9.62 25.36
N THR A 88 -1.83 -8.54 24.95
CA THR A 88 -0.97 -7.77 25.83
C THR A 88 -1.78 -7.04 26.89
N ASP A 89 -2.90 -6.48 26.50
CA ASP A 89 -3.74 -5.69 27.39
C ASP A 89 -4.45 -6.54 28.42
N LYS A 90 -4.73 -7.77 28.08
CA LYS A 90 -5.39 -8.65 29.04
C LYS A 90 -4.40 -9.08 30.11
N PRO A 91 -4.70 -8.84 31.37
CA PRO A 91 -3.87 -9.40 32.42
C PRO A 91 -4.06 -10.90 32.32
N SER A 92 -3.06 -11.53 31.90
CA SER A 92 -3.19 -12.95 31.71
C SER A 92 -3.43 -13.62 33.04
N GLY A 93 -4.10 -13.92 33.25
CA GLY A 93 -4.10 -14.41 34.32
C GLY A 93 -4.59 -14.88 34.75
N LYS A 94 -4.26 -14.33 34.36
CA LYS A 94 -4.41 -14.41 34.70
C LYS A 94 -4.41 -14.69 34.88
#